data_756510904bda38c5d002029e75644ebe
#
_entry.id   756510904bda38c5d002029e75644ebe
#
_cell.length_a   1.000
_cell.length_b   1.000
_cell.length_c   1.000
_cell.angle_alpha   90.00
_cell.angle_beta   90.00
_cell.angle_gamma   90.00
#
_symmetry.space_group_name_H-M   'P 1'
#
loop_
_entity.id
_entity.type
_entity.pdbx_description
1 polymer ?
#
loop_
_entity_poly.entity_id
_entity_poly.type
_entity_poly.pdbx_seq_one_letter_code
_entity_poly.pdbx_strand_id
1 'polypeptide(L)'
;MHFPNANYDYDVKTKVATPTRYRVKLPKGYDGNRKEPYDALICVPGEAGFGPREGKVSLTSSVAKKKWNDAKDVILVELAFNTTTWLNDSASMNHESYLLKVVLPHFLAAHNVGKMSLLGFGSGAYGALSLLMRRPTAFHAVIAADVPILGGFKMIERAWGREDLEREANWGSWNEAFPQDDDWTPYYVTTIARDAWVRDHLNATELSRIALIPGSKTANELGDFARQLEAAGVAHDVIEGFESVDIHHEGEWIDAALGWLAPRLA
;
A
#
# COMPACT_ATOMS: atom_id res chain seq x y z
N MET A 1 -19.54 -11.12 3.52
CA MET A 1 -18.07 -11.22 3.60
C MET A 1 -17.69 -12.48 2.85
N HIS A 2 -17.13 -12.34 1.67
CA HIS A 2 -16.69 -13.49 0.89
C HIS A 2 -15.23 -13.72 1.23
N PHE A 3 -14.91 -14.87 1.80
CA PHE A 3 -13.53 -15.27 2.05
C PHE A 3 -13.24 -16.39 1.05
N PRO A 4 -12.54 -16.12 -0.03
CA PRO A 4 -11.96 -17.22 -0.74
C PRO A 4 -10.94 -17.88 0.20
N ASN A 5 -11.26 -19.06 0.71
CA ASN A 5 -10.32 -19.92 1.43
C ASN A 5 -9.30 -20.48 0.42
N ALA A 6 -8.66 -19.61 -0.30
CA ALA A 6 -7.59 -20.03 -1.17
C ALA A 6 -6.30 -19.98 -0.35
N ASN A 7 -6.00 -21.08 0.33
CA ASN A 7 -4.61 -21.41 0.59
C ASN A 7 -4.00 -21.64 -0.80
N TYR A 8 -3.32 -20.65 -1.34
CA TYR A 8 -2.54 -20.87 -2.53
C TYR A 8 -1.30 -21.64 -2.08
N ASP A 9 -1.17 -22.90 -2.56
CA ASP A 9 0.11 -23.58 -2.58
C ASP A 9 0.98 -22.76 -3.54
N TYR A 10 1.99 -22.11 -2.98
CA TYR A 10 2.88 -21.28 -3.76
C TYR A 10 3.61 -22.12 -4.78
N ASP A 11 3.66 -21.63 -6.01
CA ASP A 11 4.71 -22.06 -6.90
C ASP A 11 6.05 -21.94 -6.14
N VAL A 12 6.77 -23.05 -6.06
CA VAL A 12 8.09 -23.17 -5.39
C VAL A 12 9.05 -22.04 -5.82
N LYS A 13 8.82 -21.44 -6.99
CA LYS A 13 9.56 -20.30 -7.52
C LYS A 13 9.25 -18.96 -6.84
N THR A 14 8.11 -18.82 -6.19
CA THR A 14 7.73 -17.53 -5.56
C THR A 14 8.28 -17.37 -4.15
N LYS A 15 8.81 -18.43 -3.54
CA LYS A 15 9.45 -18.44 -2.20
C LYS A 15 8.68 -17.70 -1.08
N VAL A 16 7.40 -17.46 -1.26
CA VAL A 16 6.61 -16.76 -0.24
C VAL A 16 6.26 -17.73 0.87
N ALA A 17 6.57 -17.36 2.10
CA ALA A 17 6.23 -18.17 3.25
C ALA A 17 4.71 -18.38 3.35
N THR A 18 4.28 -19.63 3.38
CA THR A 18 2.88 -20.02 3.57
C THR A 18 2.46 -19.90 5.03
N PRO A 19 1.18 -19.58 5.34
CA PRO A 19 0.09 -19.26 4.43
C PRO A 19 -0.04 -17.75 4.21
N THR A 20 0.06 -17.28 2.99
CA THR A 20 -0.40 -15.95 2.61
C THR A 20 -1.83 -16.04 2.13
N ARG A 21 -2.59 -14.99 2.33
CA ARG A 21 -4.01 -14.92 2.00
C ARG A 21 -4.34 -13.54 1.51
N TYR A 22 -5.43 -13.45 0.78
CA TYR A 22 -6.13 -12.20 0.62
C TYR A 22 -7.61 -12.40 0.94
N ARG A 23 -8.27 -11.32 1.30
CA ARG A 23 -9.71 -11.28 1.58
C ARG A 23 -10.38 -10.29 0.68
N VAL A 24 -11.61 -10.57 0.28
CA VAL A 24 -12.45 -9.65 -0.47
C VAL A 24 -13.66 -9.30 0.36
N LYS A 25 -13.94 -8.02 0.53
CA LYS A 25 -15.19 -7.53 1.06
C LYS A 25 -15.96 -6.80 -0.04
N LEU A 26 -17.06 -7.39 -0.44
CA LEU A 26 -17.95 -6.83 -1.43
C LEU A 26 -18.81 -5.71 -0.83
N PRO A 27 -19.18 -4.67 -1.60
CA PRO A 27 -20.13 -3.65 -1.16
C PRO A 27 -21.53 -4.25 -0.99
N LYS A 28 -22.35 -3.55 -0.19
CA LYS A 28 -23.73 -3.95 0.01
C LYS A 28 -24.51 -3.87 -1.33
N GLY A 29 -25.15 -4.96 -1.72
CA GLY A 29 -25.88 -5.01 -2.99
C GLY A 29 -25.00 -5.34 -4.20
N TYR A 30 -23.79 -5.86 -3.98
CA TYR A 30 -22.93 -6.34 -5.05
C TYR A 30 -23.68 -7.28 -6.02
N ASP A 31 -23.63 -6.97 -7.31
CA ASP A 31 -24.14 -7.79 -8.38
C ASP A 31 -23.01 -8.25 -9.31
N GLY A 32 -22.70 -9.54 -9.28
CA GLY A 32 -21.63 -10.12 -10.12
C GLY A 32 -21.93 -10.09 -11.62
N ASN A 33 -23.18 -9.81 -12.02
CA ASN A 33 -23.60 -9.71 -13.42
C ASN A 33 -23.66 -8.26 -13.93
N ARG A 34 -23.36 -7.29 -13.08
CA ARG A 34 -23.34 -5.88 -13.45
C ARG A 34 -22.36 -5.63 -14.61
N LYS A 35 -22.77 -4.84 -15.59
CA LYS A 35 -21.95 -4.51 -16.77
C LYS A 35 -20.85 -3.50 -16.43
N GLU A 36 -21.21 -2.48 -15.65
CA GLU A 36 -20.25 -1.48 -15.19
C GLU A 36 -19.31 -2.10 -14.16
N PRO A 37 -17.99 -1.95 -14.33
CA PRO A 37 -17.05 -2.51 -13.39
C PRO A 37 -17.16 -1.85 -12.02
N TYR A 38 -16.81 -2.58 -10.99
CA TYR A 38 -16.60 -2.05 -9.63
C TYR A 38 -15.17 -1.53 -9.49
N ASP A 39 -15.00 -0.39 -8.86
CA ASP A 39 -13.66 0.01 -8.42
C ASP A 39 -13.22 -0.81 -7.21
N ALA A 40 -11.91 -0.95 -7.04
CA ALA A 40 -11.35 -1.70 -5.94
C ALA A 40 -10.33 -0.88 -5.14
N LEU A 41 -10.37 -1.04 -3.82
CA LEU A 41 -9.36 -0.51 -2.90
C LEU A 41 -8.60 -1.68 -2.27
N ILE A 42 -7.32 -1.78 -2.61
CA ILE A 42 -6.42 -2.80 -2.11
C ILE A 42 -5.72 -2.25 -0.87
N CYS A 43 -6.02 -2.83 0.28
CA CYS A 43 -5.42 -2.46 1.57
C CYS A 43 -4.14 -3.27 1.79
N VAL A 44 -3.02 -2.57 1.89
CA VAL A 44 -1.69 -3.14 2.08
C VAL A 44 -1.28 -2.98 3.53
N PRO A 45 -1.19 -4.06 4.31
CA PRO A 45 -0.85 -3.98 5.72
C PRO A 45 0.63 -3.64 5.91
N GLY A 46 0.95 -2.88 6.94
CA GLY A 46 2.34 -2.67 7.38
C GLY A 46 2.90 -3.84 8.18
N GLU A 47 2.03 -4.67 8.75
CA GLU A 47 2.41 -5.82 9.57
C GLU A 47 1.83 -7.13 9.02
N ALA A 48 2.41 -8.25 9.46
CA ALA A 48 1.96 -9.56 9.05
C ALA A 48 0.56 -9.90 9.57
N GLY A 49 -0.21 -10.60 8.75
CA GLY A 49 -1.43 -11.28 9.16
C GLY A 49 -2.72 -10.53 8.93
N PHE A 50 -3.81 -11.24 9.16
CA PHE A 50 -5.18 -10.72 9.14
C PHE A 50 -5.70 -10.47 10.54
N GLY A 51 -6.46 -9.40 10.67
CA GLY A 51 -7.26 -9.15 11.85
C GLY A 51 -6.48 -8.57 13.03
N PRO A 52 -7.13 -8.46 14.18
CA PRO A 52 -6.53 -7.85 15.33
C PRO A 52 -5.40 -8.73 15.85
N ARG A 53 -4.23 -8.17 15.95
CA ARG A 53 -3.12 -8.71 16.72
C ARG A 53 -2.99 -7.80 17.93
N GLU A 54 -3.21 -8.32 19.12
CA GLU A 54 -3.12 -7.54 20.37
C GLU A 54 -3.97 -6.25 20.38
N GLY A 55 -5.22 -6.36 19.91
CA GLY A 55 -6.14 -5.21 19.87
C GLY A 55 -6.05 -4.32 18.62
N LYS A 56 -5.11 -4.58 17.73
CA LYS A 56 -4.99 -3.84 16.46
C LYS A 56 -6.09 -4.22 15.47
N VAL A 57 -6.64 -3.24 14.79
CA VAL A 57 -7.70 -3.44 13.80
C VAL A 57 -7.07 -3.42 12.41
N SER A 58 -7.46 -4.33 11.52
CA SER A 58 -6.94 -4.29 10.15
C SER A 58 -7.42 -3.03 9.41
N LEU A 59 -6.57 -2.52 8.53
CA LEU A 59 -6.86 -1.35 7.69
C LEU A 59 -8.19 -1.52 6.93
N THR A 60 -8.41 -2.69 6.34
CA THR A 60 -9.67 -3.03 5.66
C THR A 60 -10.87 -2.99 6.59
N SER A 61 -10.71 -3.49 7.82
CA SER A 61 -11.80 -3.46 8.81
C SER A 61 -12.14 -2.03 9.22
N SER A 62 -11.15 -1.15 9.34
CA SER A 62 -11.36 0.27 9.62
C SER A 62 -12.13 0.97 8.51
N VAL A 63 -11.74 0.78 7.25
CA VAL A 63 -12.48 1.29 6.08
C VAL A 63 -13.92 0.75 6.06
N ALA A 64 -14.09 -0.54 6.34
CA ALA A 64 -15.40 -1.19 6.33
C ALA A 64 -16.32 -0.70 7.44
N LYS A 65 -15.79 -0.40 8.65
CA LYS A 65 -16.58 0.18 9.75
C LYS A 65 -17.18 1.53 9.37
N LYS A 66 -16.51 2.31 8.54
CA LYS A 66 -17.00 3.58 8.02
C LYS A 66 -18.12 3.42 6.98
N LYS A 67 -18.44 2.19 6.56
CA LYS A 67 -19.40 1.89 5.49
C LYS A 67 -19.12 2.62 4.16
N TRP A 68 -17.89 3.09 4.00
CA TRP A 68 -17.49 3.86 2.83
C TRP A 68 -17.55 3.01 1.55
N ASN A 69 -17.12 1.76 1.63
CA ASN A 69 -17.18 0.84 0.52
C ASN A 69 -18.60 0.55 0.04
N ASP A 70 -19.57 0.53 0.96
CA ASP A 70 -20.99 0.37 0.63
C ASP A 70 -21.55 1.64 -0.03
N ALA A 71 -21.16 2.81 0.47
CA ALA A 71 -21.63 4.09 -0.03
C ALA A 71 -21.02 4.47 -1.40
N LYS A 72 -19.84 3.96 -1.71
CA LYS A 72 -19.11 4.23 -2.95
C LYS A 72 -19.10 3.05 -3.92
N ASP A 73 -19.74 1.95 -3.54
CA ASP A 73 -19.84 0.75 -4.38
C ASP A 73 -18.49 0.14 -4.75
N VAL A 74 -17.55 0.15 -3.78
CA VAL A 74 -16.15 -0.25 -3.94
C VAL A 74 -15.89 -1.62 -3.33
N ILE A 75 -15.16 -2.47 -4.03
CA ILE A 75 -14.67 -3.75 -3.51
C ILE A 75 -13.40 -3.49 -2.68
N LEU A 76 -13.40 -3.95 -1.41
CA LEU A 76 -12.18 -3.92 -0.61
C LEU A 76 -11.42 -5.24 -0.75
N VAL A 77 -10.11 -5.13 -0.97
CA VAL A 77 -9.18 -6.27 -1.00
C VAL A 77 -8.16 -6.08 0.11
N GLU A 78 -8.09 -7.04 1.01
CA GLU A 78 -7.09 -7.06 2.08
C GLU A 78 -6.01 -8.09 1.74
N LEU A 79 -4.77 -7.63 1.72
CA LEU A 79 -3.62 -8.51 1.59
C LEU A 79 -3.16 -8.97 2.98
N ALA A 80 -2.65 -10.18 3.07
CA ALA A 80 -1.97 -10.66 4.27
C ALA A 80 -0.76 -11.50 3.91
N PHE A 81 0.32 -11.21 4.57
CA PHE A 81 1.57 -11.92 4.46
C PHE A 81 2.00 -12.45 5.82
N ASN A 82 2.88 -13.42 5.87
CA ASN A 82 3.40 -13.94 7.14
C ASN A 82 4.43 -13.02 7.80
N THR A 83 4.93 -12.08 7.06
CA THR A 83 5.93 -11.10 7.49
C THR A 83 5.45 -9.69 7.19
N THR A 84 6.12 -8.70 7.71
CA THR A 84 5.92 -7.30 7.33
C THR A 84 6.11 -7.16 5.84
N THR A 85 5.19 -6.48 5.17
CA THR A 85 5.26 -6.35 3.72
C THR A 85 5.84 -5.02 3.27
N TRP A 86 6.70 -5.09 2.26
CA TRP A 86 7.24 -3.93 1.54
C TRP A 86 6.80 -3.95 0.07
N LEU A 87 6.01 -4.95 -0.32
CA LEU A 87 5.58 -5.21 -1.70
C LEU A 87 6.72 -5.19 -2.70
N ASN A 88 7.81 -5.81 -2.34
CA ASN A 88 8.95 -6.05 -3.22
C ASN A 88 9.27 -7.55 -3.29
N ASP A 89 10.13 -7.90 -4.21
CA ASP A 89 10.68 -9.25 -4.35
C ASP A 89 12.15 -9.24 -3.98
N SER A 90 12.56 -10.21 -3.17
CA SER A 90 13.95 -10.46 -2.78
C SER A 90 14.26 -11.96 -2.80
N ALA A 91 15.45 -12.34 -2.41
CA ALA A 91 15.82 -13.76 -2.29
C ALA A 91 14.93 -14.52 -1.31
N SER A 92 14.40 -13.85 -0.27
CA SER A 92 13.59 -14.43 0.80
C SER A 92 12.10 -14.06 0.71
N MET A 93 11.74 -13.03 -0.05
CA MET A 93 10.38 -12.52 -0.18
C MET A 93 9.99 -12.31 -1.63
N ASN A 94 8.75 -12.63 -1.98
CA ASN A 94 8.19 -12.40 -3.32
C ASN A 94 6.78 -11.79 -3.22
N HIS A 95 6.62 -10.73 -2.42
CA HIS A 95 5.34 -10.12 -2.13
C HIS A 95 4.73 -9.42 -3.34
N GLU A 96 5.54 -8.74 -4.14
CA GLU A 96 5.09 -8.11 -5.39
C GLU A 96 4.65 -9.16 -6.40
N SER A 97 5.49 -10.17 -6.64
CA SER A 97 5.16 -11.28 -7.54
C SER A 97 3.89 -12.01 -7.10
N TYR A 98 3.69 -12.21 -5.80
CA TYR A 98 2.47 -12.81 -5.29
C TYR A 98 1.25 -11.94 -5.60
N LEU A 99 1.31 -10.65 -5.31
CA LEU A 99 0.22 -9.73 -5.64
C LEU A 99 -0.08 -9.75 -7.14
N LEU A 100 0.93 -9.53 -7.97
CA LEU A 100 0.74 -9.33 -9.42
C LEU A 100 0.43 -10.60 -10.19
N LYS A 101 0.98 -11.76 -9.76
CA LYS A 101 0.88 -13.02 -10.52
C LYS A 101 -0.14 -14.00 -9.94
N VAL A 102 -0.57 -13.81 -8.68
CA VAL A 102 -1.52 -14.71 -8.01
C VAL A 102 -2.78 -13.98 -7.60
N VAL A 103 -2.68 -12.96 -6.75
CA VAL A 103 -3.85 -12.27 -6.19
C VAL A 103 -4.65 -11.56 -7.27
N LEU A 104 -4.01 -10.68 -8.03
CA LEU A 104 -4.72 -9.87 -9.03
C LEU A 104 -5.34 -10.72 -10.13
N PRO A 105 -4.66 -11.69 -10.77
CA PRO A 105 -5.30 -12.53 -11.78
C PRO A 105 -6.52 -13.29 -11.24
N HIS A 106 -6.41 -13.84 -10.02
CA HIS A 106 -7.53 -14.55 -9.40
C HIS A 106 -8.69 -13.61 -9.05
N PHE A 107 -8.38 -12.43 -8.50
CA PHE A 107 -9.37 -11.42 -8.14
C PHE A 107 -10.10 -10.87 -9.37
N LEU A 108 -9.37 -10.54 -10.43
CA LEU A 108 -9.93 -10.03 -11.69
C LEU A 108 -10.74 -11.08 -12.48
N ALA A 109 -10.39 -12.36 -12.35
CA ALA A 109 -11.18 -13.45 -12.93
C ALA A 109 -12.51 -13.66 -12.19
N ALA A 110 -12.58 -13.31 -10.90
CA ALA A 110 -13.77 -13.51 -10.07
C ALA A 110 -14.70 -12.29 -10.04
N HIS A 111 -14.22 -11.11 -10.39
CA HIS A 111 -14.96 -9.85 -10.25
C HIS A 111 -14.74 -8.95 -11.45
N ASN A 112 -15.80 -8.26 -11.89
CA ASN A 112 -15.69 -7.22 -12.91
C ASN A 112 -15.16 -5.93 -12.28
N VAL A 113 -13.84 -5.68 -12.42
CA VAL A 113 -13.10 -4.61 -11.73
C VAL A 113 -12.64 -3.56 -12.73
N GLY A 114 -12.87 -2.29 -12.36
CA GLY A 114 -12.40 -1.11 -13.08
C GLY A 114 -11.08 -0.58 -12.51
N LYS A 115 -11.13 0.60 -11.90
CA LYS A 115 -9.96 1.24 -11.31
C LYS A 115 -9.54 0.50 -10.03
N MET A 116 -8.24 0.27 -9.86
CA MET A 116 -7.66 -0.29 -8.64
C MET A 116 -6.81 0.77 -7.94
N SER A 117 -7.16 1.11 -6.71
CA SER A 117 -6.39 2.02 -5.86
C SER A 117 -5.75 1.28 -4.69
N LEU A 118 -4.68 1.85 -4.15
CA LEU A 118 -3.92 1.27 -3.05
C LEU A 118 -4.08 2.14 -1.79
N LEU A 119 -4.21 1.51 -0.65
CA LEU A 119 -4.17 2.17 0.66
C LEU A 119 -3.19 1.39 1.54
N GLY A 120 -2.11 2.03 1.95
CA GLY A 120 -1.09 1.41 2.78
C GLY A 120 -0.81 2.19 4.05
N PHE A 121 -0.27 1.48 5.06
CA PHE A 121 0.21 2.04 6.31
C PHE A 121 1.63 1.53 6.60
N GLY A 122 2.52 2.40 7.09
CA GLY A 122 3.89 2.04 7.43
C GLY A 122 4.67 1.44 6.25
N SER A 123 5.28 0.28 6.44
CA SER A 123 5.99 -0.45 5.36
C SER A 123 5.06 -0.81 4.19
N GLY A 124 3.80 -1.13 4.47
CA GLY A 124 2.79 -1.37 3.44
C GLY A 124 2.50 -0.12 2.61
N ALA A 125 2.57 1.07 3.22
CA ALA A 125 2.44 2.34 2.50
C ALA A 125 3.62 2.57 1.56
N TYR A 126 4.85 2.27 1.99
CA TYR A 126 6.03 2.32 1.12
C TYR A 126 5.87 1.39 -0.08
N GLY A 127 5.48 0.13 0.18
CA GLY A 127 5.25 -0.86 -0.86
C GLY A 127 4.17 -0.42 -1.86
N ALA A 128 3.05 0.10 -1.36
CA ALA A 128 1.95 0.60 -2.19
C ALA A 128 2.39 1.78 -3.06
N LEU A 129 3.12 2.75 -2.49
CA LEU A 129 3.66 3.91 -3.19
C LEU A 129 4.66 3.50 -4.27
N SER A 130 5.63 2.66 -3.91
CA SER A 130 6.61 2.11 -4.85
C SER A 130 5.94 1.33 -5.99
N LEU A 131 4.91 0.55 -5.68
CA LEU A 131 4.17 -0.23 -6.67
C LEU A 131 3.40 0.66 -7.65
N LEU A 132 2.68 1.70 -7.18
CA LEU A 132 2.04 2.66 -8.07
C LEU A 132 3.07 3.30 -9.02
N MET A 133 4.20 3.76 -8.49
CA MET A 133 5.23 4.42 -9.29
C MET A 133 5.85 3.49 -10.32
N ARG A 134 6.08 2.24 -9.99
CA ARG A 134 6.63 1.25 -10.94
C ARG A 134 5.59 0.69 -11.91
N ARG A 135 4.30 0.78 -11.58
CA ARG A 135 3.18 0.26 -12.37
C ARG A 135 2.06 1.29 -12.51
N PRO A 136 2.33 2.50 -12.99
CA PRO A 136 1.33 3.59 -13.00
C PRO A 136 0.15 3.32 -13.93
N THR A 137 0.24 2.35 -14.83
CA THR A 137 -0.86 1.92 -15.69
C THR A 137 -1.75 0.85 -15.06
N ALA A 138 -1.25 0.13 -14.03
CA ALA A 138 -1.99 -0.95 -13.37
C ALA A 138 -2.84 -0.45 -12.19
N PHE A 139 -2.39 0.61 -11.52
CA PHE A 139 -3.08 1.15 -10.34
C PHE A 139 -3.46 2.61 -10.59
N HIS A 140 -4.62 2.99 -10.07
CA HIS A 140 -5.19 4.31 -10.33
C HIS A 140 -4.65 5.38 -9.37
N ALA A 141 -4.62 5.10 -8.08
CA ALA A 141 -4.16 6.03 -7.05
C ALA A 141 -3.56 5.28 -5.84
N VAL A 142 -2.81 6.00 -5.01
CA VAL A 142 -2.29 5.51 -3.74
C VAL A 142 -2.52 6.50 -2.60
N ILE A 143 -2.89 5.97 -1.45
CA ILE A 143 -2.86 6.66 -0.17
C ILE A 143 -1.77 5.99 0.66
N ALA A 144 -0.75 6.75 1.04
CA ALA A 144 0.39 6.28 1.80
C ALA A 144 0.41 6.97 3.18
N ALA A 145 0.00 6.24 4.23
CA ALA A 145 -0.08 6.74 5.59
C ALA A 145 1.11 6.28 6.42
N ASP A 146 1.68 7.19 7.20
CA ASP A 146 2.86 6.96 8.09
C ASP A 146 3.99 6.22 7.39
N VAL A 147 4.26 6.60 6.14
CA VAL A 147 5.23 5.90 5.30
C VAL A 147 6.66 6.29 5.66
N PRO A 148 7.52 5.32 5.98
CA PRO A 148 8.95 5.56 6.11
C PRO A 148 9.55 5.77 4.71
N ILE A 149 10.11 6.93 4.44
CA ILE A 149 10.75 7.22 3.15
C ILE A 149 12.20 6.79 3.18
N LEU A 150 12.47 5.75 2.44
CA LEU A 150 13.76 5.14 2.39
C LEU A 150 14.50 5.57 1.12
N GLY A 151 15.55 6.34 1.31
CA GLY A 151 16.47 6.77 0.24
C GLY A 151 17.76 5.94 0.21
N GLY A 152 17.74 4.76 0.82
CA GLY A 152 18.88 3.87 1.00
C GLY A 152 19.26 3.70 2.48
N PHE A 153 19.96 2.61 2.78
CA PHE A 153 20.35 2.20 4.13
C PHE A 153 21.02 3.32 4.96
N LYS A 154 21.93 4.07 4.35
CA LYS A 154 22.63 5.16 5.04
C LYS A 154 21.73 6.33 5.45
N MET A 155 20.60 6.52 4.79
CA MET A 155 19.64 7.56 5.17
C MET A 155 18.77 7.10 6.35
N ILE A 156 18.46 5.84 6.43
CA ILE A 156 17.72 5.26 7.56
C ILE A 156 18.54 5.34 8.84
N GLU A 157 19.82 4.93 8.80
CA GLU A 157 20.74 5.04 9.96
C GLU A 157 20.86 6.48 10.47
N ARG A 158 20.77 7.47 9.57
CA ARG A 158 20.86 8.89 9.96
C ARG A 158 19.56 9.42 10.55
N ALA A 159 18.40 8.96 10.05
CA ALA A 159 17.10 9.47 10.45
C ALA A 159 16.61 8.88 11.78
N TRP A 160 16.88 7.59 12.03
CA TRP A 160 16.28 6.86 13.15
C TRP A 160 17.28 6.40 14.20
N GLY A 161 18.57 6.50 13.91
CA GLY A 161 19.61 5.94 14.77
C GLY A 161 19.67 4.42 14.72
N ARG A 162 20.86 3.85 14.79
CA ARG A 162 21.06 2.39 14.68
C ARG A 162 20.36 1.62 15.81
N GLU A 163 20.35 2.19 17.03
CA GLU A 163 19.72 1.54 18.18
C GLU A 163 18.18 1.48 18.09
N ASP A 164 17.56 2.48 17.50
CA ASP A 164 16.09 2.50 17.29
C ASP A 164 15.68 1.51 16.21
N LEU A 165 16.50 1.37 15.19
CA LEU A 165 16.29 0.39 14.12
C LEU A 165 16.46 -1.05 14.61
N GLU A 166 17.39 -1.31 15.52
CA GLU A 166 17.59 -2.63 16.12
C GLU A 166 16.48 -3.01 17.11
N ARG A 167 15.79 -2.03 17.70
CA ARG A 167 14.66 -2.26 18.61
C ARG A 167 13.33 -2.45 17.92
N GLU A 168 13.16 -1.94 16.71
CA GLU A 168 11.90 -2.08 16.00
C GLU A 168 11.83 -3.46 15.34
N ALA A 169 10.74 -4.19 15.64
CA ALA A 169 10.45 -5.52 15.09
C ALA A 169 10.43 -5.57 13.54
N ASN A 170 10.40 -4.38 12.91
CA ASN A 170 10.38 -4.19 11.46
C ASN A 170 11.77 -4.18 10.81
N TRP A 171 12.84 -4.05 11.58
CA TRP A 171 14.19 -3.97 11.02
C TRP A 171 14.66 -5.28 10.37
N GLY A 172 14.34 -6.42 11.01
CA GLY A 172 14.59 -7.73 10.40
C GLY A 172 13.92 -7.86 9.05
N SER A 173 12.68 -7.40 8.93
CA SER A 173 11.92 -7.45 7.67
C SER A 173 12.50 -6.52 6.60
N TRP A 174 13.11 -5.41 6.97
CA TRP A 174 13.83 -4.55 6.03
C TRP A 174 15.02 -5.26 5.40
N ASN A 175 15.89 -5.88 6.22
CA ASN A 175 17.04 -6.62 5.71
C ASN A 175 16.64 -7.82 4.84
N GLU A 176 15.50 -8.46 5.16
CA GLU A 176 14.95 -9.54 4.33
C GLU A 176 14.39 -9.00 3.02
N ALA A 177 13.73 -7.85 3.05
CA ALA A 177 13.14 -7.22 1.88
C ALA A 177 14.19 -6.57 0.96
N PHE A 178 15.23 -5.97 1.56
CA PHE A 178 16.28 -5.24 0.86
C PHE A 178 17.66 -5.69 1.36
N PRO A 179 18.14 -6.90 1.00
CA PRO A 179 19.46 -7.38 1.36
C PRO A 179 20.55 -6.42 0.89
N GLN A 180 21.60 -6.25 1.71
CA GLN A 180 22.64 -5.22 1.50
C GLN A 180 23.46 -5.40 0.22
N ASP A 181 23.54 -6.63 -0.28
CA ASP A 181 24.38 -7.01 -1.42
C ASP A 181 23.69 -6.79 -2.78
N ASP A 182 22.41 -6.39 -2.80
CA ASP A 182 21.63 -6.20 -4.01
C ASP A 182 21.44 -4.72 -4.36
N ASP A 183 21.24 -4.42 -5.65
CA ASP A 183 20.88 -3.08 -6.12
C ASP A 183 19.37 -2.85 -5.99
N TRP A 184 18.97 -2.13 -4.96
CA TRP A 184 17.58 -1.76 -4.67
C TRP A 184 17.16 -0.40 -5.24
N THR A 185 18.04 0.26 -5.97
CA THR A 185 17.74 1.56 -6.61
C THR A 185 16.41 1.58 -7.36
N PRO A 186 16.02 0.50 -8.10
CA PRO A 186 14.72 0.45 -8.78
C PRO A 186 13.49 0.47 -7.86
N TYR A 187 13.67 0.21 -6.57
CA TYR A 187 12.58 0.21 -5.59
C TYR A 187 12.51 1.50 -4.76
N TYR A 188 13.52 2.36 -4.83
CA TYR A 188 13.52 3.61 -4.08
C TYR A 188 12.59 4.64 -4.70
N VAL A 189 11.51 4.97 -3.98
CA VAL A 189 10.50 5.94 -4.45
C VAL A 189 11.11 7.29 -4.82
N THR A 190 12.16 7.71 -4.12
CA THR A 190 12.90 8.94 -4.40
C THR A 190 13.66 8.91 -5.74
N THR A 191 14.08 7.74 -6.17
CA THR A 191 14.74 7.52 -7.47
C THR A 191 13.72 7.39 -8.59
N ILE A 192 12.68 6.58 -8.35
CA ILE A 192 11.61 6.31 -9.32
C ILE A 192 10.87 7.61 -9.68
N ALA A 193 10.63 8.49 -8.72
CA ALA A 193 9.94 9.76 -8.93
C ALA A 193 10.64 10.70 -9.94
N ARG A 194 11.94 10.50 -10.20
CA ARG A 194 12.70 11.29 -11.17
C ARG A 194 12.59 10.79 -12.60
N ASP A 195 12.02 9.61 -12.80
CA ASP A 195 11.83 9.03 -14.13
C ASP A 195 10.73 9.79 -14.89
N ALA A 196 11.04 10.25 -16.10
CA ALA A 196 10.12 11.06 -16.90
C ALA A 196 8.86 10.27 -17.29
N TRP A 197 9.00 8.99 -17.64
CA TRP A 197 7.86 8.16 -18.00
C TRP A 197 6.91 7.96 -16.80
N VAL A 198 7.47 7.74 -15.61
CA VAL A 198 6.68 7.63 -14.36
C VAL A 198 5.93 8.93 -14.08
N ARG A 199 6.63 10.06 -14.13
CA ARG A 199 6.04 11.38 -13.93
C ARG A 199 4.89 11.65 -14.89
N ASP A 200 5.11 11.41 -16.20
CA ASP A 200 4.13 11.69 -17.22
C ASP A 200 2.85 10.84 -17.02
N HIS A 201 3.00 9.58 -16.61
CA HIS A 201 1.86 8.72 -16.28
C HIS A 201 1.16 9.11 -14.98
N LEU A 202 1.90 9.54 -13.94
CA LEU A 202 1.31 9.98 -12.69
C LEU A 202 0.53 11.30 -12.84
N ASN A 203 0.96 12.16 -13.77
CA ASN A 203 0.33 13.45 -14.06
C ASN A 203 -0.71 13.37 -15.19
N ALA A 204 -1.02 12.20 -15.71
CA ALA A 204 -1.96 12.04 -16.83
C ALA A 204 -3.43 12.35 -16.46
N THR A 205 -3.73 12.59 -15.20
CA THR A 205 -5.07 12.90 -14.67
C THR A 205 -5.12 14.30 -14.09
N GLU A 206 -6.30 14.94 -14.11
CA GLU A 206 -6.49 16.26 -13.52
C GLU A 206 -6.25 16.29 -12.00
N LEU A 207 -6.59 15.20 -11.33
CA LEU A 207 -6.35 15.03 -9.90
C LEU A 207 -5.05 14.26 -9.66
N SER A 208 -4.30 14.66 -8.63
CA SER A 208 -3.12 13.90 -8.21
C SER A 208 -3.48 12.45 -7.89
N ARG A 209 -2.54 11.55 -8.12
CA ARG A 209 -2.74 10.11 -7.89
C ARG A 209 -2.06 9.61 -6.60
N ILE A 210 -1.42 10.51 -5.88
CA ILE A 210 -0.67 10.23 -4.66
C ILE A 210 -1.20 11.09 -3.54
N ALA A 211 -1.63 10.48 -2.43
CA ALA A 211 -1.84 11.12 -1.15
C ALA A 211 -0.81 10.64 -0.14
N LEU A 212 -0.18 11.58 0.54
CA LEU A 212 0.76 11.34 1.63
C LEU A 212 0.12 11.78 2.94
N ILE A 213 0.09 10.90 3.93
CA ILE A 213 -0.46 11.18 5.26
C ILE A 213 0.66 11.00 6.29
N PRO A 214 1.24 12.08 6.80
CA PRO A 214 2.34 12.00 7.75
C PRO A 214 1.89 11.42 9.09
N GLY A 215 2.66 10.47 9.61
CA GLY A 215 2.57 10.01 10.98
C GLY A 215 3.50 10.81 11.90
N SER A 216 3.36 10.63 13.20
CA SER A 216 4.14 11.40 14.19
C SER A 216 5.65 11.19 14.06
N LYS A 217 6.09 10.00 13.62
CA LYS A 217 7.51 9.66 13.47
C LYS A 217 8.06 9.94 12.06
N THR A 218 7.20 10.00 11.07
CA THR A 218 7.59 10.08 9.64
C THR A 218 7.35 11.45 9.01
N ALA A 219 6.80 12.41 9.77
CA ALA A 219 6.40 13.72 9.25
C ALA A 219 7.54 14.47 8.55
N ASN A 220 8.74 14.51 9.13
CA ASN A 220 9.88 15.22 8.54
C ASN A 220 10.36 14.55 7.25
N GLU A 221 10.49 13.23 7.25
CA GLU A 221 10.93 12.45 6.09
C GLU A 221 9.91 12.56 4.95
N LEU A 222 8.63 12.49 5.30
CA LEU A 222 7.55 12.61 4.34
C LEU A 222 7.47 14.01 3.74
N GLY A 223 7.71 15.05 4.55
CA GLY A 223 7.81 16.43 4.08
C GLY A 223 9.00 16.63 3.12
N ASP A 224 10.15 16.01 3.41
CA ASP A 224 11.30 16.02 2.52
C ASP A 224 11.00 15.30 1.21
N PHE A 225 10.28 14.20 1.27
CA PHE A 225 9.86 13.46 0.07
C PHE A 225 8.83 14.24 -0.75
N ALA A 226 7.86 14.87 -0.13
CA ALA A 226 6.90 15.73 -0.82
C ALA A 226 7.62 16.84 -1.61
N ARG A 227 8.63 17.51 -1.02
CA ARG A 227 9.46 18.48 -1.74
C ARG A 227 10.24 17.85 -2.91
N GLN A 228 10.68 16.61 -2.79
CA GLN A 228 11.33 15.90 -3.90
C GLN A 228 10.35 15.57 -5.03
N LEU A 229 9.11 15.18 -4.71
CA LEU A 229 8.05 14.99 -5.71
C LEU A 229 7.73 16.30 -6.44
N GLU A 230 7.61 17.41 -5.70
CA GLU A 230 7.40 18.73 -6.28
C GLU A 230 8.55 19.12 -7.23
N ALA A 231 9.79 18.98 -6.77
CA ALA A 231 10.99 19.26 -7.59
C ALA A 231 11.10 18.36 -8.83
N ALA A 232 10.57 17.12 -8.76
CA ALA A 232 10.48 16.20 -9.88
C ALA A 232 9.27 16.48 -10.80
N GLY A 233 8.38 17.39 -10.42
CA GLY A 233 7.15 17.71 -11.14
C GLY A 233 6.09 16.61 -11.05
N VAL A 234 6.06 15.84 -9.96
CA VAL A 234 5.05 14.79 -9.71
C VAL A 234 3.93 15.37 -8.84
N ALA A 235 2.71 15.37 -9.37
CA ALA A 235 1.53 15.83 -8.66
C ALA A 235 1.21 14.90 -7.48
N HIS A 236 1.05 15.49 -6.29
CA HIS A 236 0.72 14.78 -5.06
C HIS A 236 -0.03 15.70 -4.11
N ASP A 237 -0.72 15.13 -3.13
CA ASP A 237 -1.36 15.84 -2.04
C ASP A 237 -0.77 15.37 -0.72
N VAL A 238 -0.61 16.30 0.22
CA VAL A 238 -0.26 16.02 1.62
C VAL A 238 -1.49 16.30 2.46
N ILE A 239 -1.96 15.31 3.22
CA ILE A 239 -3.16 15.41 4.05
C ILE A 239 -2.71 15.39 5.51
N GLU A 240 -2.81 16.54 6.16
CA GLU A 240 -2.29 16.80 7.51
C GLU A 240 -3.39 17.20 8.49
N GLY A 241 -3.01 17.44 9.74
CA GLY A 241 -3.91 18.00 10.76
C GLY A 241 -4.57 16.96 11.66
N PHE A 242 -4.04 15.73 11.71
CA PHE A 242 -4.56 14.67 12.57
C PHE A 242 -3.81 14.61 13.91
N GLU A 243 -4.56 14.38 14.99
CA GLU A 243 -3.98 14.17 16.33
C GLU A 243 -3.10 12.92 16.37
N SER A 244 -3.54 11.85 15.70
CA SER A 244 -2.76 10.63 15.54
C SER A 244 -2.98 9.97 14.18
N VAL A 245 -1.91 9.42 13.63
CA VAL A 245 -1.92 8.50 12.50
C VAL A 245 -1.15 7.26 12.96
N ASP A 246 -1.86 6.22 13.34
CA ASP A 246 -1.28 5.07 14.03
C ASP A 246 -1.75 3.72 13.49
N ILE A 247 -1.14 2.65 14.00
CA ILE A 247 -1.38 1.26 13.59
C ILE A 247 -2.76 0.71 13.99
N HIS A 248 -3.52 1.40 14.82
CA HIS A 248 -4.88 1.00 15.16
C HIS A 248 -5.85 1.36 14.05
N HIS A 249 -5.40 2.20 13.10
CA HIS A 249 -6.20 2.65 11.96
C HIS A 249 -7.55 3.22 12.39
N GLU A 250 -7.55 3.93 13.49
CA GLU A 250 -8.69 4.65 14.03
C GLU A 250 -8.44 6.15 13.90
N GLY A 251 -9.52 6.93 13.82
CA GLY A 251 -9.40 8.37 13.77
C GLY A 251 -9.79 8.99 12.43
N GLU A 252 -9.63 10.30 12.39
CA GLU A 252 -10.10 11.17 11.30
C GLU A 252 -9.27 11.00 10.01
N TRP A 253 -8.03 10.56 10.11
CA TRP A 253 -7.17 10.38 8.95
C TRP A 253 -7.73 9.37 7.94
N ILE A 254 -8.44 8.31 8.41
CA ILE A 254 -9.11 7.35 7.52
C ILE A 254 -10.23 8.05 6.73
N ASP A 255 -11.05 8.88 7.41
CA ASP A 255 -12.14 9.61 6.75
C ASP A 255 -11.58 10.59 5.70
N ALA A 256 -10.52 11.30 6.03
CA ALA A 256 -9.84 12.21 5.11
C ALA A 256 -9.21 11.47 3.92
N ALA A 257 -8.56 10.34 4.16
CA ALA A 257 -8.02 9.47 3.12
C ALA A 257 -9.10 9.00 2.13
N LEU A 258 -10.22 8.52 2.66
CA LEU A 258 -11.35 8.05 1.85
C LEU A 258 -12.08 9.20 1.16
N GLY A 259 -12.16 10.37 1.79
CA GLY A 259 -12.66 11.61 1.20
C GLY A 259 -11.81 12.06 0.00
N TRP A 260 -10.49 11.98 0.14
CA TRP A 260 -9.56 12.27 -0.95
C TRP A 260 -9.70 11.28 -2.13
N LEU A 261 -9.92 10.01 -1.85
CA LEU A 261 -10.05 8.99 -2.89
C LEU A 261 -11.38 9.09 -3.65
N ALA A 262 -12.47 9.46 -2.97
CA ALA A 262 -13.83 9.42 -3.53
C ALA A 262 -14.00 10.11 -4.91
N PRO A 263 -13.51 11.35 -5.16
CA PRO A 263 -13.65 11.99 -6.47
C PRO A 263 -12.78 11.35 -7.57
N ARG A 264 -11.84 10.49 -7.22
CA ARG A 264 -10.93 9.80 -8.15
C ARG A 264 -11.50 8.50 -8.66
N LEU A 265 -12.55 7.98 -8.02
CA LEU A 265 -13.28 6.79 -8.43
C LEU A 265 -14.40 7.11 -9.44
N ALA A 266 -14.81 8.36 -9.54
CA ALA A 266 -15.88 8.81 -10.43
C ALA A 266 -15.48 8.77 -11.91
#